data_f125a7c263217de4aca84f478ce1640f
#
_entry.id   f125a7c263217de4aca84f478ce1640f
#
_cell.length_a   1.000
_cell.length_b   1.000
_cell.length_c   1.000
_cell.angle_alpha   90.00
_cell.angle_beta   90.00
_cell.angle_gamma   90.00
#
_symmetry.space_group_name_H-M   'P 1'
#
loop_
_entity.id
_entity.type
_entity.pdbx_description
1 polymer ?
#
loop_
_entity_poly.entity_id
_entity_poly.type
_entity_poly.pdbx_seq_one_letter_code
_entity_poly.pdbx_strand_id
1 'polypeptide(L)'
;MKVQILREAKDDLIEGFSFYETQEQGAGDYFLTNLESDIESLALLGGIHSKPHGKFHRCLSKLFPFSIYYSLSGEDVLIRAVVDCRRKPAWIRSKIRKLERKDGAASTDDETI
;
A
#
# COMPACT_ATOMS: atom_id res chain seq x y z
N MET A 1 -16.35 -5.23 0.51
CA MET A 1 -15.21 -6.00 -0.03
C MET A 1 -14.28 -6.40 1.11
N LYS A 2 -13.56 -7.49 0.94
CA LYS A 2 -12.58 -7.93 1.91
C LYS A 2 -11.23 -7.26 1.62
N VAL A 3 -10.58 -6.75 2.65
CA VAL A 3 -9.27 -6.09 2.51
C VAL A 3 -8.18 -7.03 3.01
N GLN A 4 -7.16 -7.23 2.17
CA GLN A 4 -5.99 -8.03 2.51
C GLN A 4 -4.74 -7.17 2.38
N ILE A 5 -3.92 -7.16 3.42
CA ILE A 5 -2.65 -6.42 3.40
C ILE A 5 -1.55 -7.41 3.04
N LEU A 6 -0.96 -7.24 1.87
CA LEU A 6 0.08 -8.13 1.39
C LEU A 6 1.42 -7.84 2.06
N ARG A 7 2.37 -8.76 1.93
CA ARG A 7 3.63 -8.71 2.68
C ARG A 7 4.39 -7.40 2.50
N GLU A 8 4.53 -6.92 1.27
CA GLU A 8 5.27 -5.70 1.00
C GLU A 8 4.64 -4.50 1.71
N ALA A 9 3.30 -4.44 1.73
CA ALA A 9 2.58 -3.37 2.41
C ALA A 9 2.74 -3.49 3.93
N LYS A 10 2.75 -4.70 4.48
CA LYS A 10 3.00 -4.91 5.91
C LYS A 10 4.39 -4.42 6.29
N ASP A 11 5.39 -4.75 5.48
CA ASP A 11 6.75 -4.30 5.71
C ASP A 11 6.85 -2.77 5.65
N ASP A 12 6.14 -2.15 4.71
CA ASP A 12 6.07 -0.69 4.61
C ASP A 12 5.47 -0.07 5.87
N LEU A 13 4.41 -0.67 6.41
CA LEU A 13 3.77 -0.17 7.63
C LEU A 13 4.70 -0.29 8.85
N ILE A 14 5.42 -1.40 8.94
CA ILE A 14 6.40 -1.61 10.02
C ILE A 14 7.51 -0.56 9.92
N GLU A 15 8.00 -0.31 8.73
CA GLU A 15 9.05 0.69 8.50
C GLU A 15 8.57 2.09 8.88
N GLY A 16 7.34 2.44 8.48
CA GLY A 16 6.74 3.72 8.85
C GLY A 16 6.53 3.85 10.36
N PHE A 17 6.05 2.80 10.99
CA PHE A 17 5.92 2.76 12.45
C PHE A 17 7.26 3.06 13.13
N SER A 18 8.31 2.35 12.73
CA SER A 18 9.64 2.52 13.32
C SER A 18 10.18 3.93 13.13
N PHE A 19 9.96 4.50 11.95
CA PHE A 19 10.39 5.86 11.64
C PHE A 19 9.76 6.88 12.61
N TYR A 20 8.44 6.80 12.80
CA TYR A 20 7.76 7.75 13.69
C TYR A 20 8.04 7.49 15.15
N GLU A 21 8.12 6.21 15.55
CA GLU A 21 8.36 5.86 16.95
C GLU A 21 9.74 6.30 17.44
N THR A 22 10.75 6.28 16.56
CA THR A 22 12.09 6.78 16.91
C THR A 22 12.13 8.29 17.10
N GLN A 23 11.18 9.01 16.50
CA GLN A 23 11.11 10.45 16.65
C GLN A 23 10.38 10.87 17.93
N GLU A 24 9.33 10.15 18.30
CA GLU A 24 8.54 10.44 19.47
C GLU A 24 7.81 9.19 19.92
N GLN A 25 7.90 8.87 21.20
CA GLN A 25 7.21 7.74 21.78
C GLN A 25 5.70 7.86 21.58
N GLY A 26 5.07 6.81 21.05
CA GLY A 26 3.65 6.80 20.75
C GLY A 26 3.31 7.23 19.34
N ALA A 27 4.23 7.91 18.64
CA ALA A 27 3.97 8.38 17.27
C ALA A 27 3.83 7.24 16.28
N GLY A 28 4.52 6.12 16.51
CA GLY A 28 4.39 4.94 15.67
C GLY A 28 2.99 4.35 15.74
N ASP A 29 2.43 4.21 16.94
CA ASP A 29 1.06 3.72 17.11
C ASP A 29 0.05 4.66 16.48
N TYR A 30 0.24 5.96 16.62
CA TYR A 30 -0.62 6.95 16.00
C TYR A 30 -0.62 6.82 14.47
N PHE A 31 0.57 6.69 13.87
CA PHE A 31 0.73 6.46 12.44
C PHE A 31 -0.02 5.18 12.02
N LEU A 32 0.26 4.08 12.69
CA LEU A 32 -0.29 2.78 12.30
C LEU A 32 -1.82 2.77 12.40
N THR A 33 -2.38 3.31 13.49
CA THR A 33 -3.82 3.39 13.68
C THR A 33 -4.49 4.19 12.55
N ASN A 34 -3.88 5.30 12.16
CA ASN A 34 -4.44 6.14 11.09
C ASN A 34 -4.34 5.45 9.73
N LEU A 35 -3.21 4.83 9.42
CA LEU A 35 -3.05 4.12 8.14
C LEU A 35 -4.00 2.92 8.07
N GLU A 36 -4.17 2.19 9.15
CA GLU A 36 -5.09 1.05 9.19
C GLU A 36 -6.53 1.51 8.98
N SER A 37 -6.92 2.64 9.56
CA SER A 37 -8.25 3.21 9.36
C SER A 37 -8.47 3.58 7.88
N ASP A 38 -7.47 4.21 7.25
CA ASP A 38 -7.55 4.55 5.83
C ASP A 38 -7.68 3.27 4.97
N ILE A 39 -6.91 2.25 5.30
CA ILE A 39 -6.94 0.97 4.59
C ILE A 39 -8.31 0.29 4.75
N GLU A 40 -8.87 0.28 5.95
CA GLU A 40 -10.17 -0.34 6.20
C GLU A 40 -11.30 0.35 5.42
N SER A 41 -11.18 1.65 5.18
CA SER A 41 -12.18 2.39 4.40
C SER A 41 -12.30 1.84 2.97
N LEU A 42 -11.28 1.17 2.48
CA LEU A 42 -11.28 0.60 1.14
C LEU A 42 -12.22 -0.60 0.99
N ALA A 43 -12.69 -1.15 2.10
CA ALA A 43 -13.73 -2.19 2.05
C ALA A 43 -15.00 -1.65 1.38
N LEU A 44 -15.28 -0.34 1.54
CA LEU A 44 -16.42 0.31 0.91
C LEU A 44 -16.03 1.11 -0.34
N LEU A 45 -14.84 1.71 -0.34
CA LEU A 45 -14.43 2.68 -1.36
C LEU A 45 -13.46 2.11 -2.40
N GLY A 46 -13.11 0.82 -2.30
CA GLY A 46 -12.15 0.23 -3.20
C GLY A 46 -12.57 0.38 -4.66
N GLY A 47 -11.64 0.85 -5.49
CA GLY A 47 -11.84 1.00 -6.93
C GLY A 47 -12.17 2.41 -7.40
N ILE A 48 -12.53 3.33 -6.48
CA ILE A 48 -12.88 4.70 -6.89
C ILE A 48 -11.64 5.56 -7.21
N HIS A 49 -10.48 5.13 -6.78
CA HIS A 49 -9.24 5.91 -6.90
C HIS A 49 -8.58 5.74 -8.27
N SER A 50 -7.89 6.79 -8.73
CA SER A 50 -7.16 6.74 -9.98
C SER A 50 -5.95 5.81 -9.90
N LYS A 51 -5.37 5.48 -11.07
CA LYS A 51 -4.17 4.64 -11.20
C LYS A 51 -3.05 5.47 -11.82
N PRO A 52 -2.33 6.29 -11.01
CA PRO A 52 -1.35 7.23 -11.55
C PRO A 52 -0.18 6.56 -12.28
N HIS A 53 0.12 5.31 -11.94
CA HIS A 53 1.17 4.54 -12.61
C HIS A 53 0.62 3.42 -13.49
N GLY A 54 -0.69 3.44 -13.74
CA GLY A 54 -1.35 2.57 -14.70
C GLY A 54 -1.88 1.25 -14.16
N LYS A 55 -1.27 0.66 -13.15
CA LYS A 55 -1.65 -0.68 -12.67
C LYS A 55 -2.36 -0.68 -11.32
N PHE A 56 -1.92 0.14 -10.39
CA PHE A 56 -2.47 0.15 -9.03
C PHE A 56 -3.23 1.42 -8.74
N HIS A 57 -4.37 1.29 -8.04
CA HIS A 57 -5.10 2.44 -7.51
C HIS A 57 -4.28 3.08 -6.39
N ARG A 58 -4.38 4.40 -6.27
CA ARG A 58 -3.70 5.14 -5.21
C ARG A 58 -4.69 5.88 -4.34
N CYS A 59 -4.72 5.54 -3.05
CA CYS A 59 -5.49 6.23 -2.04
C CYS A 59 -4.53 7.02 -1.15
N LEU A 60 -4.77 8.33 -0.99
CA LEU A 60 -3.94 9.14 -0.10
C LEU A 60 -4.42 8.99 1.34
N SER A 61 -3.48 8.84 2.28
CA SER A 61 -3.80 8.86 3.69
C SER A 61 -4.36 10.24 4.06
N LYS A 62 -5.30 10.27 5.01
CA LYS A 62 -5.94 11.52 5.43
C LYS A 62 -5.01 12.40 6.24
N LEU A 63 -4.18 11.83 7.11
CA LEU A 63 -3.36 12.58 8.06
C LEU A 63 -1.87 12.52 7.79
N PHE A 64 -1.40 11.49 7.11
CA PHE A 64 0.02 11.28 6.86
C PHE A 64 0.35 11.44 5.39
N PRO A 65 1.56 11.90 5.05
CA PRO A 65 1.97 12.05 3.64
C PRO A 65 2.35 10.69 3.03
N PHE A 66 1.39 9.77 3.03
CA PHE A 66 1.58 8.42 2.52
C PHE A 66 0.49 8.07 1.52
N SER A 67 0.86 7.32 0.49
CA SER A 67 -0.05 6.77 -0.50
C SER A 67 -0.22 5.28 -0.25
N ILE A 68 -1.46 4.81 -0.34
CA ILE A 68 -1.80 3.39 -0.25
C ILE A 68 -2.08 2.92 -1.66
N TYR A 69 -1.23 2.03 -2.17
CA TYR A 69 -1.42 1.44 -3.50
C TYR A 69 -2.10 0.09 -3.37
N TYR A 70 -3.16 -0.10 -4.14
CA TYR A 70 -3.93 -1.33 -4.06
C TYR A 70 -4.42 -1.78 -5.44
N SER A 71 -4.77 -3.06 -5.53
CA SER A 71 -5.42 -3.63 -6.69
C SER A 71 -6.68 -4.36 -6.24
N LEU A 72 -7.55 -4.66 -7.19
CA LEU A 72 -8.77 -5.42 -6.93
C LEU A 72 -8.62 -6.82 -7.54
N SER A 73 -9.06 -7.82 -6.80
CA SER A 73 -9.09 -9.19 -7.28
C SER A 73 -10.43 -9.79 -6.87
N GLY A 74 -11.36 -9.90 -7.83
CA GLY A 74 -12.73 -10.26 -7.52
C GLY A 74 -13.34 -9.23 -6.59
N GLU A 75 -13.78 -9.66 -5.41
CA GLU A 75 -14.33 -8.76 -4.38
C GLU A 75 -13.30 -8.36 -3.33
N ASP A 76 -12.05 -8.77 -3.50
CA ASP A 76 -10.99 -8.46 -2.55
C ASP A 76 -10.22 -7.21 -2.96
N VAL A 77 -9.86 -6.41 -1.95
CA VAL A 77 -8.95 -5.28 -2.10
C VAL A 77 -7.59 -5.75 -1.59
N LEU A 78 -6.60 -5.74 -2.46
CA LEU A 78 -5.24 -6.18 -2.13
C LEU A 78 -4.34 -4.98 -1.92
N ILE A 79 -3.92 -4.74 -0.68
CA ILE A 79 -3.01 -3.64 -0.37
C ILE A 79 -1.60 -4.05 -0.75
N ARG A 80 -1.04 -3.35 -1.73
CA ARG A 80 0.23 -3.70 -2.37
C ARG A 80 1.43 -2.98 -1.78
N ALA A 81 1.25 -1.70 -1.44
CA ALA A 81 2.34 -0.89 -0.90
C ALA A 81 1.78 0.30 -0.14
N VAL A 82 2.56 0.79 0.83
CA VAL A 82 2.30 2.02 1.55
C VAL A 82 3.56 2.88 1.42
N VAL A 83 3.45 3.98 0.69
CA VAL A 83 4.61 4.73 0.21
C VAL A 83 4.60 6.16 0.73
N ASP A 84 5.72 6.60 1.29
CA ASP A 84 5.92 7.99 1.70
C ASP A 84 5.94 8.87 0.44
N CYS A 85 4.97 9.77 0.33
CA CYS A 85 4.83 10.66 -0.82
C CYS A 85 5.98 11.66 -0.95
N ARG A 86 6.78 11.84 0.11
CA ARG A 86 7.92 12.76 0.10
C ARG A 86 9.16 12.15 -0.56
N ARG A 87 9.14 10.83 -0.83
CA ARG A 87 10.20 10.17 -1.57
C ARG A 87 10.30 10.71 -2.99
N LYS A 88 11.50 10.63 -3.57
CA LYS A 88 11.72 11.08 -4.95
C LYS A 88 10.82 10.30 -5.92
N PRO A 89 10.26 10.95 -6.94
CA PRO A 89 9.41 10.27 -7.92
C PRO A 89 10.05 9.04 -8.55
N ALA A 90 11.35 9.09 -8.83
CA ALA A 90 12.05 7.94 -9.41
C ALA A 90 12.07 6.74 -8.44
N TRP A 91 12.21 7.00 -7.15
CA TRP A 91 12.20 5.95 -6.14
C TRP A 91 10.81 5.28 -6.10
N ILE A 92 9.75 6.11 -6.11
CA ILE A 92 8.36 5.62 -6.09
C ILE A 92 8.08 4.77 -7.33
N ARG A 93 8.44 5.26 -8.50
CA ARG A 93 8.24 4.52 -9.76
C ARG A 93 8.97 3.18 -9.74
N SER A 94 10.19 3.17 -9.21
CA SER A 94 10.97 1.93 -9.09
C SER A 94 10.28 0.91 -8.19
N LYS A 95 9.76 1.37 -7.05
CA LYS A 95 9.05 0.49 -6.12
C LYS A 95 7.79 -0.11 -6.77
N ILE A 96 7.00 0.71 -7.45
CA ILE A 96 5.79 0.25 -8.13
C ILE A 96 6.13 -0.75 -9.23
N ARG A 97 7.19 -0.49 -10.00
CA ARG A 97 7.63 -1.39 -11.07
C ARG A 97 8.06 -2.75 -10.53
N LYS A 98 8.70 -2.78 -9.37
CA LYS A 98 9.07 -4.05 -8.71
C LYS A 98 7.85 -4.86 -8.33
N LEU A 99 6.80 -4.21 -7.84
CA LEU A 99 5.53 -4.87 -7.51
C LEU A 99 4.86 -5.45 -8.75
N GLU A 100 4.88 -4.74 -9.86
CA GLU A 100 4.34 -5.22 -11.13
C GLU A 100 5.08 -6.46 -11.62
N ARG A 101 6.40 -6.50 -11.46
CA ARG A 101 7.21 -7.67 -11.82
C ARG A 101 6.90 -8.88 -10.96
N LYS A 102 6.69 -8.67 -9.66
CA LYS A 102 6.29 -9.76 -8.75
C LYS A 102 4.94 -10.35 -9.14
N ASP A 103 4.00 -9.50 -9.55
CA ASP A 103 2.69 -9.96 -10.02
C ASP A 103 2.85 -10.85 -11.25
N GLY A 104 3.66 -10.43 -12.20
CA GLY A 104 3.93 -11.21 -13.39
C GLY A 104 4.53 -12.58 -13.05
N ALA A 105 5.50 -12.61 -12.14
CA ALA A 105 6.13 -13.84 -11.68
C ALA A 105 5.12 -14.73 -10.96
N ALA A 106 4.31 -14.15 -10.07
CA ALA A 106 3.28 -14.89 -9.34
C ALA A 106 2.25 -15.48 -10.30
N SER A 107 1.83 -14.73 -11.30
CA SER A 107 0.88 -15.21 -12.31
C SER A 107 1.46 -16.40 -13.09
N THR A 108 2.74 -16.34 -13.40
CA THR A 108 3.43 -17.43 -14.10
C THR A 108 3.47 -18.69 -13.24
N ASP A 109 3.76 -18.52 -11.95
CA ASP A 109 3.78 -19.64 -11.00
C ASP A 109 2.41 -20.27 -10.87
N ASP A 110 1.36 -19.46 -10.79
CA ASP A 110 -0.02 -19.94 -10.70
C ASP A 110 -0.41 -20.76 -11.93
N GLU A 111 0.04 -20.36 -13.10
CA GLU A 111 -0.25 -21.07 -14.35
C GLU A 111 0.40 -22.45 -14.38
N THR A 112 1.50 -22.64 -13.68
CA THR A 112 2.20 -23.94 -13.68
C THR A 112 1.64 -24.91 -12.65
N ILE A 113 0.80 -24.45 -11.76
CA ILE A 113 0.18 -25.26 -10.74
C ILE A 113 -1.16 -25.80 -11.20
#